data_5f0cab02b9a7c486b942f3f6ad997c49
#
_entry.id   5f0cab02b9a7c486b942f3f6ad997c49
#
_cell.length_a   1.000
_cell.length_b   1.000
_cell.length_c   1.000
_cell.angle_alpha   90.00
_cell.angle_beta   90.00
_cell.angle_gamma   90.00
#
_symmetry.space_group_name_H-M   'P 1'
#
loop_
_entity.id
_entity.type
_entity.pdbx_description
1 polymer ?
#
loop_
_entity_poly.entity_id
_entity_poly.type
_entity_poly.pdbx_seq_one_letter_code
_entity_poly.pdbx_strand_id
1 'polypeptide(L)'
;MGQVKVEAFLSNPHAPDDIQLTQILERIRTKFGEKMLIIVSGKDDDLFKTYHLTRTPAVVIGEMIKFMGFCPSEESIISALNDLGI
;
A
#
# COMPACT_ATOMS: atom_id res chain seq x y z
N MET A 1 16.49 11.05 8.15
CA MET A 1 15.85 10.60 6.93
C MET A 1 14.54 9.97 7.20
N GLY A 2 13.57 10.30 6.38
CA GLY A 2 12.20 9.89 6.59
C GLY A 2 11.93 8.45 6.19
N GLN A 3 10.80 7.95 6.65
CA GLN A 3 10.28 6.67 6.23
C GLN A 3 9.52 6.85 4.91
N VAL A 4 9.46 5.80 4.10
CA VAL A 4 8.59 5.78 2.94
C VAL A 4 7.20 5.36 3.42
N LYS A 5 6.20 6.16 3.11
CA LYS A 5 4.83 5.88 3.52
C LYS A 5 4.18 4.92 2.52
N VAL A 6 3.60 3.86 3.02
CA VAL A 6 2.81 2.90 2.22
C VAL A 6 1.39 2.95 2.75
N GLU A 7 0.47 3.49 1.96
CA GLU A 7 -0.93 3.63 2.35
C GLU A 7 -1.77 2.62 1.58
N ALA A 8 -2.47 1.77 2.31
CA ALA A 8 -3.34 0.75 1.73
C ALA A 8 -4.80 1.11 2.02
N PHE A 9 -5.63 1.05 0.99
CA PHE A 9 -7.06 1.36 1.11
C PHE A 9 -7.87 0.11 0.80
N LEU A 10 -8.63 -0.35 1.79
CA LEU A 10 -9.39 -1.58 1.72
C LEU A 10 -10.88 -1.28 1.92
N SER A 11 -11.74 -1.96 1.17
CA SER A 11 -13.18 -1.80 1.32
C SER A 11 -13.82 -2.97 2.04
N ASN A 12 -13.22 -4.16 1.94
CA ASN A 12 -13.76 -5.37 2.56
C ASN A 12 -12.60 -6.21 3.08
N PRO A 13 -12.31 -6.14 4.40
CA PRO A 13 -11.17 -6.87 4.96
C PRO A 13 -11.30 -8.39 4.89
N HIS A 14 -12.46 -8.91 4.49
CA HIS A 14 -12.66 -10.35 4.31
C HIS A 14 -12.53 -10.79 2.85
N ALA A 15 -12.38 -9.85 1.90
CA ALA A 15 -12.20 -10.19 0.50
C ALA A 15 -10.81 -10.81 0.28
N PRO A 16 -10.69 -11.79 -0.64
CA PRO A 16 -9.39 -12.45 -0.87
C PRO A 16 -8.27 -11.49 -1.24
N ASP A 17 -8.54 -10.48 -2.07
CA ASP A 17 -7.52 -9.52 -2.48
C ASP A 17 -7.05 -8.66 -1.31
N ASP A 18 -7.98 -8.25 -0.45
CA ASP A 18 -7.66 -7.43 0.71
C ASP A 18 -6.83 -8.22 1.73
N ILE A 19 -7.19 -9.49 1.92
CA ILE A 19 -6.45 -10.38 2.81
C ILE A 19 -5.03 -10.60 2.26
N GLN A 20 -4.91 -10.85 0.96
CA GLN A 20 -3.63 -11.08 0.32
C GLN A 20 -2.73 -9.85 0.44
N LEU A 21 -3.29 -8.67 0.20
CA LEU A 21 -2.54 -7.43 0.32
C LEU A 21 -2.02 -7.21 1.74
N THR A 22 -2.85 -7.45 2.73
CA THR A 22 -2.45 -7.34 4.13
C THR A 22 -1.28 -8.27 4.46
N GLN A 23 -1.34 -9.51 3.97
CA GLN A 23 -0.27 -10.48 4.19
C GLN A 23 1.04 -10.04 3.51
N ILE A 24 0.94 -9.51 2.29
CA ILE A 24 2.11 -9.02 1.56
C ILE A 24 2.74 -7.84 2.31
N LEU A 25 1.94 -6.92 2.79
CA LEU A 25 2.44 -5.76 3.53
C LEU A 25 3.13 -6.17 4.83
N GLU A 26 2.62 -7.19 5.51
CA GLU A 26 3.27 -7.70 6.72
C GLU A 26 4.66 -8.29 6.41
N ARG A 27 4.77 -9.04 5.31
CA ARG A 27 6.07 -9.60 4.91
C ARG A 27 7.06 -8.51 4.56
N ILE A 28 6.60 -7.50 3.83
CA ILE A 28 7.45 -6.37 3.41
C ILE A 28 7.89 -5.57 4.64
N ARG A 29 6.98 -5.36 5.57
CA ARG A 29 7.29 -4.67 6.82
C ARG A 29 8.43 -5.38 7.57
N THR A 30 8.42 -6.69 7.59
CA THR A 30 9.48 -7.47 8.22
C THR A 30 10.83 -7.25 7.54
N LYS A 31 10.82 -7.10 6.20
CA LYS A 31 12.06 -6.90 5.45
C LYS A 31 12.63 -5.50 5.60
N PHE A 32 11.78 -4.48 5.55
CA PHE A 32 12.23 -3.09 5.56
C PHE A 32 12.22 -2.44 6.94
N GLY A 33 11.47 -3.00 7.87
CA GLY A 33 11.44 -2.52 9.26
C GLY A 33 11.08 -1.05 9.36
N GLU A 34 11.92 -0.28 10.02
CA GLU A 34 11.68 1.13 10.29
C GLU A 34 11.78 2.04 9.07
N LYS A 35 12.27 1.53 7.95
CA LYS A 35 12.37 2.32 6.73
C LYS A 35 11.03 2.58 6.07
N MET A 36 9.99 1.90 6.52
CA MET A 36 8.68 1.94 5.91
C MET A 36 7.60 2.15 6.97
N LEU A 37 6.65 3.02 6.67
CA LEU A 37 5.48 3.25 7.52
C LEU A 37 4.24 2.78 6.76
N ILE A 38 3.54 1.79 7.30
CA ILE A 38 2.33 1.26 6.70
C ILE A 38 1.10 1.86 7.37
N ILE A 39 0.21 2.41 6.57
CA ILE A 39 -1.08 2.95 7.04
C ILE A 39 -2.17 2.23 6.28
N VAL A 40 -3.11 1.62 6.99
CA VAL A 40 -4.25 0.95 6.39
C VAL A 40 -5.51 1.78 6.64
N SER A 41 -6.23 2.09 5.58
CA SER A 41 -7.41 2.95 5.63
C SER A 41 -8.55 2.32 4.82
N GLY A 42 -9.75 2.86 4.97
CA GLY A 42 -10.90 2.46 4.17
C GLY A 42 -11.10 3.39 2.98
N LYS A 43 -12.01 3.02 2.09
CA LYS A 43 -12.33 3.84 0.93
C LYS A 43 -13.06 5.14 1.30
N ASP A 44 -13.55 5.24 2.53
CA ASP A 44 -14.20 6.46 3.02
C ASP A 44 -13.21 7.49 3.56
N ASP A 45 -11.93 7.13 3.60
CA ASP A 45 -10.89 8.05 4.03
C ASP A 45 -10.74 9.19 3.02
N ASP A 46 -10.54 10.42 3.51
CA ASP A 46 -10.37 11.58 2.64
C ASP A 46 -9.19 11.44 1.69
N LEU A 47 -8.15 10.72 2.09
CA LEU A 47 -6.98 10.48 1.24
C LEU A 47 -7.32 9.66 0.00
N PHE A 48 -8.35 8.81 0.08
CA PHE A 48 -8.80 8.07 -1.08
C PHE A 48 -9.20 9.04 -2.20
N LYS A 49 -9.90 10.11 -1.85
CA LYS A 49 -10.28 11.15 -2.81
C LYS A 49 -9.09 12.02 -3.21
N THR A 50 -8.25 12.36 -2.24
CA THR A 50 -7.07 13.20 -2.45
C THR A 50 -6.13 12.57 -3.48
N TYR A 51 -5.95 11.26 -3.45
CA TYR A 51 -5.11 10.54 -4.41
C TYR A 51 -5.84 10.18 -5.70
N HIS A 52 -7.10 10.58 -5.84
CA HIS A 52 -7.93 10.27 -7.02
C HIS A 52 -8.11 8.77 -7.23
N LEU A 53 -8.22 8.03 -6.14
CA LEU A 53 -8.42 6.58 -6.19
C LEU A 53 -9.89 6.28 -6.51
N THR A 54 -10.13 5.27 -7.32
CA THR A 54 -11.49 4.92 -7.75
C THR A 54 -11.87 3.47 -7.43
N ARG A 55 -10.90 2.63 -7.10
CA ARG A 55 -11.13 1.22 -6.84
C ARG A 55 -10.31 0.74 -5.66
N THR A 56 -10.78 -0.31 -5.01
CA THR A 56 -10.06 -1.01 -3.94
C THR A 56 -9.85 -2.46 -4.33
N PRO A 57 -8.83 -3.14 -3.82
CA PRO A 57 -7.81 -2.57 -2.95
C PRO A 57 -6.91 -1.57 -3.69
N ALA A 58 -6.40 -0.59 -2.98
CA ALA A 58 -5.49 0.38 -3.55
C ALA A 58 -4.29 0.56 -2.63
N VAL A 59 -3.13 0.80 -3.23
CA VAL A 59 -1.90 1.04 -2.48
C VAL A 59 -1.23 2.27 -3.05
N VAL A 60 -0.86 3.21 -2.19
CA VAL A 60 -0.11 4.41 -2.57
C VAL A 60 1.23 4.36 -1.85
N ILE A 61 2.31 4.37 -2.61
CA ILE A 61 3.67 4.26 -2.08
C ILE A 61 4.39 5.58 -2.26
N GLY A 62 4.79 6.18 -1.14
CA GLY A 62 5.54 7.44 -1.15
C GLY A 62 4.78 8.58 -1.79
N GLU A 63 3.45 8.53 -1.80
CA GLU A 63 2.58 9.54 -2.39
C GLU A 63 2.75 9.68 -3.91
N MET A 64 3.55 8.83 -4.54
CA MET A 64 3.89 8.92 -5.96
C MET A 64 3.41 7.72 -6.77
N ILE A 65 3.56 6.52 -6.24
CA ILE A 65 3.27 5.28 -6.98
C ILE A 65 1.95 4.73 -6.49
N LYS A 66 1.01 4.49 -7.42
CA LYS A 66 -0.34 4.06 -7.09
C LYS A 66 -0.68 2.75 -7.79
N PHE A 67 -1.27 1.82 -7.05
CA PHE A 67 -1.85 0.59 -7.57
C PHE A 67 -3.33 0.59 -7.19
N MET A 68 -4.22 0.41 -8.16
CA MET A 68 -5.67 0.46 -7.92
C MET A 68 -6.38 -0.72 -8.56
N GLY A 69 -7.37 -1.24 -7.84
CA GLY A 69 -8.28 -2.25 -8.37
C GLY A 69 -7.72 -3.66 -8.38
N PHE A 70 -6.54 -3.87 -7.83
CA PHE A 70 -5.95 -5.20 -7.73
C PHE A 70 -4.92 -5.23 -6.60
N CYS A 71 -4.59 -6.44 -6.16
CA CYS A 71 -3.52 -6.61 -5.17
C CYS A 71 -2.19 -6.68 -5.93
N PRO A 72 -1.30 -5.69 -5.77
CA PRO A 72 0.02 -5.76 -6.43
C PRO A 72 0.84 -6.90 -5.84
N SER A 73 1.76 -7.44 -6.63
CA SER A 73 2.64 -8.49 -6.15
C SER A 73 3.66 -7.91 -5.15
N GLU A 74 4.21 -8.79 -4.31
CA GLU A 74 5.25 -8.38 -3.38
C GLU A 74 6.43 -7.75 -4.13
N GLU A 75 6.82 -8.34 -5.26
CA GLU A 75 7.92 -7.82 -6.08
C GLU A 75 7.63 -6.42 -6.63
N SER A 76 6.40 -6.15 -7.03
CA SER A 76 6.02 -4.84 -7.53
C SER A 76 6.15 -3.78 -6.45
N ILE A 77 5.72 -4.10 -5.23
CA ILE A 77 5.82 -3.17 -4.11
C ILE A 77 7.29 -2.94 -3.73
N ILE A 78 8.08 -4.01 -3.69
CA ILE A 78 9.51 -3.89 -3.39
C ILE A 78 10.23 -3.04 -4.44
N SER A 79 9.90 -3.26 -5.70
CA SER A 79 10.49 -2.47 -6.79
C SER A 79 10.15 -0.99 -6.63
N ALA A 80 8.89 -0.68 -6.28
CA ALA A 80 8.48 0.70 -6.05
C ALA A 80 9.23 1.33 -4.87
N LEU A 81 9.42 0.57 -3.79
CA LEU A 81 10.17 1.04 -2.63
C LEU A 81 11.63 1.32 -3.00
N ASN A 82 12.24 0.43 -3.78
CA ASN A 82 13.62 0.62 -4.25
C ASN A 82 13.75 1.88 -5.11
N ASP A 83 12.76 2.14 -5.94
CA ASP A 83 12.73 3.36 -6.77
C ASP A 83 12.69 4.62 -5.91
N LEU A 84 12.17 4.52 -4.70
CA LEU A 84 12.11 5.62 -3.75
C LEU A 84 13.31 5.67 -2.81
N GLY A 85 14.30 4.80 -3.03
CA GLY A 85 15.59 4.88 -2.34
C GLY A 85 15.72 4.05 -1.07
N ILE A 86 14.85 3.05 -0.90
CA ILE A 86 15.00 2.19 0.31
C ILE A 86 15.16 0.72 -0.02
#